data_79f80256874d36d2c6d5d94b0fe21139
#
_entry.id   79f80256874d36d2c6d5d94b0fe21139
#
_cell.length_a   1.000
_cell.length_b   1.000
_cell.length_c   1.000
_cell.angle_alpha   90.00
_cell.angle_beta   90.00
_cell.angle_gamma   90.00
#
_symmetry.space_group_name_H-M   'P 1'
#
loop_
_entity.id
_entity.type
_entity.pdbx_description
1 polymer ?
#
loop_
_entity_poly.entity_id
_entity_poly.type
_entity_poly.pdbx_seq_one_letter_code
_entity_poly.pdbx_strand_id
1 'polypeptide(L)'
;MIFVGGIHTMRDNGQVTNREVLMKDKDILVSGTDTGGRIQFTNKTFVDISGFAEDELVGAPHNIIRHRDMPKEAFANLWETIKSGLPWQGLVKNRSKNGDHYWVRANVTPVIENGAVSGYLSIRTKPSEADKKRAEQV
;
A
#
# COMPACT_ATOMS: atom_id res chain seq x y z
N MET A 1 -6.80 8.58 -4.38
CA MET A 1 -7.06 8.26 -3.91
C MET A 1 -7.15 8.48 -3.68
N ILE A 2 -6.89 8.63 -4.08
CA ILE A 2 -7.12 8.50 -3.83
C ILE A 2 -7.21 8.87 -3.84
N PHE A 3 -6.86 9.08 -4.24
CA PHE A 3 -7.16 9.23 -4.21
C PHE A 3 -7.47 9.91 -4.60
N VAL A 4 -7.19 10.15 -5.37
CA VAL A 4 -7.59 10.65 -5.56
C VAL A 4 -8.18 11.12 -5.75
N GLY A 5 -7.83 11.30 -6.23
CA GLY A 5 -8.44 11.68 -6.01
C GLY A 5 -9.06 11.65 -5.88
N GLY A 6 -9.12 11.40 -5.79
CA GLY A 6 -9.65 11.05 -5.34
C GLY A 6 -10.12 10.48 -5.03
N ILE A 7 -9.96 10.05 -5.11
CA ILE A 7 -10.62 9.60 -4.63
C ILE A 7 -10.95 8.94 -4.09
N HIS A 8 -10.76 9.31 -4.03
CA HIS A 8 -11.35 8.69 -3.08
C HIS A 8 -12.32 7.56 -3.25
N THR A 9 -12.68 7.26 -4.32
CA THR A 9 -13.41 6.06 -4.68
C THR A 9 -12.55 4.86 -4.43
N MET A 10 -13.04 3.88 -3.70
CA MET A 10 -12.31 2.66 -3.45
C MET A 10 -12.28 1.85 -4.75
N ARG A 11 -11.08 1.46 -5.16
CA ARG A 11 -10.93 0.66 -6.36
C ARG A 11 -11.37 -0.78 -6.09
N ASP A 12 -12.23 -1.31 -6.95
CA ASP A 12 -12.55 -2.74 -6.96
C ASP A 12 -11.60 -3.40 -7.95
N ASN A 13 -10.67 -4.18 -7.43
CA ASN A 13 -9.65 -4.83 -8.24
C ASN A 13 -10.08 -6.23 -8.70
N GLY A 14 -11.35 -6.57 -8.52
CA GLY A 14 -11.87 -7.85 -8.97
C GLY A 14 -11.84 -8.91 -7.88
N GLN A 15 -12.01 -10.16 -8.31
CA GLN A 15 -12.14 -11.28 -7.38
C GLN A 15 -10.85 -11.55 -6.62
N VAL A 16 -11.00 -12.05 -5.40
CA VAL A 16 -9.88 -12.40 -4.55
C VAL A 16 -9.92 -13.90 -4.26
N THR A 17 -8.77 -14.44 -3.87
CA THR A 17 -8.65 -15.81 -3.40
C THR A 17 -8.49 -15.78 -1.88
N ASN A 18 -8.49 -16.96 -1.25
CA ASN A 18 -8.17 -17.05 0.16
C ASN A 18 -6.72 -17.47 0.40
N ARG A 19 -5.89 -17.38 -0.63
CA ARG A 19 -4.49 -17.77 -0.52
C ARG A 19 -3.64 -16.59 -0.11
N GLU A 20 -2.79 -16.83 0.87
CA GLU A 20 -1.86 -15.81 1.35
C GLU A 20 -0.48 -16.01 0.73
N VAL A 21 0.08 -14.91 0.21
CA VAL A 21 1.48 -14.88 -0.21
C VAL A 21 2.29 -14.53 1.02
N LEU A 22 3.16 -15.45 1.46
CA LEU A 22 3.95 -15.25 2.67
C LEU A 22 5.23 -14.51 2.34
N MET A 23 5.43 -13.38 2.99
CA MET A 23 6.69 -12.65 2.89
C MET A 23 7.75 -13.33 3.74
N LYS A 24 8.99 -13.25 3.29
CA LYS A 24 10.13 -13.68 4.08
C LYS A 24 10.49 -12.59 5.08
N ASP A 25 11.16 -12.99 6.18
CA ASP A 25 11.49 -12.03 7.24
C ASP A 25 12.30 -10.85 6.76
N LYS A 26 13.14 -11.05 5.74
CA LYS A 26 14.00 -9.98 5.20
C LYS A 26 13.41 -9.24 4.02
N ASP A 27 12.21 -9.61 3.59
CA ASP A 27 11.58 -8.94 2.45
C ASP A 27 11.19 -7.52 2.83
N ILE A 28 11.53 -6.57 1.97
CA ILE A 28 11.16 -5.17 2.13
C ILE A 28 10.58 -4.71 0.81
N LEU A 29 9.35 -4.21 0.85
CA LEU A 29 8.67 -3.69 -0.33
C LEU A 29 8.74 -2.15 -0.29
N VAL A 30 9.30 -1.55 -1.33
CA VAL A 30 9.46 -0.11 -1.40
C VAL A 30 8.74 0.43 -2.61
N SER A 31 8.00 1.51 -2.41
CA SER A 31 7.42 2.28 -3.51
C SER A 31 7.39 3.75 -3.15
N GLY A 32 7.53 4.60 -4.16
CA GLY A 32 7.36 6.03 -4.01
C GLY A 32 6.22 6.50 -4.89
N THR A 33 5.46 7.49 -4.41
CA THR A 33 4.36 8.06 -5.18
C THR A 33 4.52 9.57 -5.27
N ASP A 34 3.80 10.16 -6.23
CA ASP A 34 3.62 11.61 -6.26
C ASP A 34 2.56 12.01 -5.21
N THR A 35 2.23 13.28 -5.15
CA THR A 35 1.25 13.78 -4.18
C THR A 35 -0.17 13.30 -4.46
N GLY A 36 -0.44 12.83 -5.67
CA GLY A 36 -1.74 12.28 -6.05
C GLY A 36 -1.85 10.79 -5.82
N GLY A 37 -0.79 10.16 -5.32
CA GLY A 37 -0.81 8.72 -5.05
C GLY A 37 -0.46 7.83 -6.22
N ARG A 38 0.07 8.40 -7.32
CA ARG A 38 0.52 7.60 -8.45
C ARG A 38 1.93 7.09 -8.21
N ILE A 39 2.14 5.82 -8.47
CA ILE A 39 3.43 5.16 -8.22
C ILE A 39 4.47 5.69 -9.20
N GLN A 40 5.62 6.12 -8.67
CA GLN A 40 6.73 6.65 -9.47
C GLN A 40 7.85 5.63 -9.60
N PHE A 41 8.05 4.82 -8.59
CA PHE A 41 9.05 3.75 -8.60
C PHE A 41 8.68 2.65 -7.62
N THR A 42 9.24 1.46 -7.85
CA THR A 42 9.08 0.29 -6.98
C THR A 42 10.39 -0.47 -6.95
N ASN A 43 10.60 -1.27 -5.90
CA ASN A 43 11.73 -2.19 -5.91
C ASN A 43 11.28 -3.57 -6.44
N LYS A 44 12.27 -4.42 -6.70
CA LYS A 44 12.03 -5.73 -7.30
C LYS A 44 11.17 -6.63 -6.41
N THR A 45 11.39 -6.59 -5.10
CA THR A 45 10.63 -7.42 -4.17
C THR A 45 9.14 -7.10 -4.25
N PHE A 46 8.79 -5.82 -4.37
CA PHE A 46 7.39 -5.42 -4.52
C PHE A 46 6.80 -5.95 -5.82
N VAL A 47 7.55 -5.83 -6.92
CA VAL A 47 7.13 -6.39 -8.21
C VAL A 47 6.84 -7.88 -8.07
N ASP A 48 7.78 -8.62 -7.48
CA ASP A 48 7.67 -10.07 -7.35
C ASP A 48 6.45 -10.49 -6.51
N ILE A 49 6.24 -9.84 -5.38
CA ILE A 49 5.14 -10.21 -4.47
C ILE A 49 3.79 -9.76 -5.00
N SER A 50 3.73 -8.59 -5.62
CA SER A 50 2.47 -8.08 -6.15
C SER A 50 1.98 -8.85 -7.38
N GLY A 51 2.87 -9.50 -8.09
CA GLY A 51 2.52 -10.20 -9.33
C GLY A 51 2.31 -9.28 -10.52
N PHE A 52 2.42 -7.97 -10.33
CA PHE A 52 2.35 -7.00 -11.43
C PHE A 52 3.75 -6.77 -11.98
N ALA A 53 3.83 -6.52 -13.29
CA ALA A 53 5.09 -6.06 -13.87
C ALA A 53 5.37 -4.62 -13.43
N GLU A 54 6.62 -4.21 -13.45
CA GLU A 54 6.99 -2.85 -13.06
C GLU A 54 6.25 -1.80 -13.88
N ASP A 55 6.09 -2.02 -15.18
CA ASP A 55 5.41 -1.07 -16.05
C ASP A 55 3.90 -1.03 -15.82
N GLU A 56 3.33 -2.05 -15.17
CA GLU A 56 1.94 -2.01 -14.75
C GLU A 56 1.77 -1.19 -13.47
N LEU A 57 2.79 -1.16 -12.63
CA LEU A 57 2.76 -0.45 -11.35
C LEU A 57 3.10 1.03 -11.51
N VAL A 58 4.18 1.34 -12.23
CA VAL A 58 4.61 2.73 -12.38
C VAL A 58 3.57 3.50 -13.19
N GLY A 59 3.11 4.61 -12.64
CA GLY A 59 2.05 5.43 -13.23
C GLY A 59 0.66 5.06 -12.78
N ALA A 60 0.48 3.90 -12.17
CA ALA A 60 -0.83 3.49 -11.65
C ALA A 60 -1.08 4.11 -10.27
N PRO A 61 -2.35 4.33 -9.91
CA PRO A 61 -2.66 4.74 -8.54
C PRO A 61 -2.28 3.61 -7.57
N HIS A 62 -1.80 3.98 -6.40
CA HIS A 62 -1.31 2.99 -5.43
C HIS A 62 -2.39 2.00 -5.00
N ASN A 63 -3.66 2.36 -5.11
CA ASN A 63 -4.76 1.47 -4.75
C ASN A 63 -4.90 0.27 -5.69
N ILE A 64 -4.05 0.14 -6.71
CA ILE A 64 -4.00 -1.06 -7.56
C ILE A 64 -3.76 -2.32 -6.73
N ILE A 65 -3.10 -2.18 -5.56
CA ILE A 65 -2.82 -3.32 -4.66
C ILE A 65 -3.80 -3.39 -3.49
N ARG A 66 -4.87 -2.61 -3.52
CA ARG A 66 -5.82 -2.62 -2.41
C ARG A 66 -6.65 -3.90 -2.40
N HIS A 67 -6.72 -4.55 -1.23
CA HIS A 67 -7.58 -5.70 -1.01
C HIS A 67 -8.96 -5.21 -0.55
N ARG A 68 -10.02 -5.85 -1.04
CA ARG A 68 -11.40 -5.43 -0.74
C ARG A 68 -11.76 -5.52 0.73
N ASP A 69 -11.06 -6.37 1.49
CA ASP A 69 -11.32 -6.55 2.92
C ASP A 69 -10.83 -5.39 3.77
N MET A 70 -9.94 -4.54 3.23
CA MET A 70 -9.47 -3.38 3.98
C MET A 70 -10.55 -2.31 4.00
N PRO A 71 -10.95 -1.85 5.19
CA PRO A 71 -12.00 -0.85 5.29
C PRO A 71 -11.53 0.50 4.74
N LYS A 72 -12.47 1.22 4.14
CA LYS A 72 -12.16 2.55 3.57
C LYS A 72 -11.67 3.53 4.62
N GLU A 73 -12.09 3.35 5.88
CA GLU A 73 -11.68 4.22 6.98
C GLU A 73 -10.17 4.15 7.23
N ALA A 74 -9.56 2.97 7.01
CA ALA A 74 -8.12 2.83 7.16
C ALA A 74 -7.38 3.67 6.12
N PHE A 75 -7.87 3.68 4.88
CA PHE A 75 -7.26 4.47 3.82
C PHE A 75 -7.51 5.96 4.02
N ALA A 76 -8.70 6.32 4.51
CA ALA A 76 -8.99 7.73 4.82
C ALA A 76 -8.05 8.24 5.92
N ASN A 77 -7.82 7.43 6.95
CA ASN A 77 -6.90 7.79 8.04
C ASN A 77 -5.47 7.95 7.52
N LEU A 78 -5.03 7.02 6.68
CA LEU A 78 -3.70 7.09 6.07
C LEU A 78 -3.54 8.40 5.29
N TRP A 79 -4.46 8.68 4.37
CA TRP A 79 -4.36 9.88 3.52
C TRP A 79 -4.40 11.16 4.34
N GLU A 80 -5.32 11.26 5.30
CA GLU A 80 -5.42 12.44 6.14
C GLU A 80 -4.11 12.69 6.88
N THR A 81 -3.49 11.63 7.41
CA THR A 81 -2.25 11.73 8.16
C THR A 81 -1.10 12.21 7.29
N ILE A 82 -0.87 11.55 6.14
CA ILE A 82 0.31 11.89 5.33
C ILE A 82 0.14 13.20 4.58
N LYS A 83 -1.07 13.58 4.25
CA LYS A 83 -1.32 14.88 3.61
C LYS A 83 -1.07 16.02 4.58
N SER A 84 -1.18 15.78 5.87
CA SER A 84 -0.84 16.79 6.88
C SER A 84 0.66 16.89 7.14
N GLY A 85 1.46 16.06 6.46
CA GLY A 85 2.92 16.08 6.61
C GLY A 85 3.45 15.12 7.67
N LEU A 86 2.62 14.23 8.18
CA LEU A 86 2.99 13.29 9.23
C LEU A 86 3.15 11.88 8.69
N PRO A 87 4.05 11.06 9.25
CA PRO A 87 4.17 9.67 8.85
C PRO A 87 3.00 8.85 9.37
N TRP A 88 2.70 7.77 8.66
CA TRP A 88 1.63 6.84 9.03
C TRP A 88 2.20 5.43 9.14
N GLN A 89 1.71 4.67 10.11
CA GLN A 89 2.08 3.28 10.31
C GLN A 89 0.83 2.45 10.53
N GLY A 90 0.81 1.25 9.95
CA GLY A 90 -0.32 0.36 10.21
C GLY A 90 -0.17 -0.97 9.50
N LEU A 91 -1.05 -1.90 9.83
CA LEU A 91 -1.13 -3.19 9.15
C LEU A 91 -2.10 -3.07 8.00
N VAL A 92 -1.70 -3.55 6.84
CA VAL A 92 -2.48 -3.45 5.63
C VAL A 92 -2.54 -4.81 4.94
N LYS A 93 -3.73 -5.21 4.53
CA LYS A 93 -3.93 -6.38 3.69
C LYS A 93 -3.97 -5.91 2.24
N ASN A 94 -3.03 -6.40 1.45
CA ASN A 94 -2.92 -6.04 0.04
C ASN A 94 -3.28 -7.21 -0.84
N ARG A 95 -3.49 -6.93 -2.12
CA ARG A 95 -3.89 -7.90 -3.12
C ARG A 95 -2.84 -8.00 -4.22
N SER A 96 -2.43 -9.23 -4.55
CA SER A 96 -1.61 -9.51 -5.73
C SER A 96 -2.48 -9.53 -6.98
N LYS A 97 -1.85 -9.46 -8.14
CA LYS A 97 -2.57 -9.39 -9.41
C LYS A 97 -3.57 -10.54 -9.59
N ASN A 98 -3.21 -11.74 -9.15
CA ASN A 98 -4.07 -12.92 -9.30
C ASN A 98 -5.16 -13.03 -8.22
N GLY A 99 -5.23 -12.09 -7.27
CA GLY A 99 -6.23 -12.11 -6.22
C GLY A 99 -5.75 -12.67 -4.89
N ASP A 100 -4.55 -13.22 -4.83
CA ASP A 100 -3.97 -13.65 -3.56
C ASP A 100 -3.71 -12.42 -2.68
N HIS A 101 -3.58 -12.63 -1.38
CA HIS A 101 -3.36 -11.51 -0.47
C HIS A 101 -2.03 -11.64 0.26
N TYR A 102 -1.53 -10.51 0.72
CA TYR A 102 -0.36 -10.47 1.57
C TYR A 102 -0.52 -9.36 2.60
N TRP A 103 -0.09 -9.65 3.82
CA TRP A 103 -0.16 -8.70 4.92
C TRP A 103 1.18 -7.99 5.06
N VAL A 104 1.14 -6.71 5.29
CA VAL A 104 2.34 -5.90 5.50
C VAL A 104 2.16 -4.97 6.69
N ARG A 105 3.27 -4.67 7.36
CA ARG A 105 3.37 -3.50 8.23
C ARG A 105 3.86 -2.36 7.34
N ALA A 106 2.99 -1.40 7.12
CA ALA A 106 3.29 -0.29 6.22
C ALA A 106 3.77 0.92 7.00
N ASN A 107 4.83 1.54 6.47
CA ASN A 107 5.34 2.83 6.98
C ASN A 107 5.32 3.77 5.80
N VAL A 108 4.50 4.81 5.86
CA VAL A 108 4.37 5.79 4.79
C VAL A 108 4.83 7.13 5.31
N THR A 109 5.78 7.74 4.63
CA THR A 109 6.40 8.99 5.05
C THR A 109 6.30 10.03 3.94
N PRO A 110 5.84 11.25 4.25
CA PRO A 110 5.91 12.33 3.27
C PRO A 110 7.35 12.67 2.93
N VAL A 111 7.61 12.92 1.65
CA VAL A 111 8.91 13.40 1.18
C VAL A 111 8.80 14.91 1.07
N ILE A 112 9.69 15.61 1.76
CA ILE A 112 9.68 17.08 1.81
C ILE A 112 10.81 17.60 0.93
N GLU A 113 10.47 18.46 -0.02
CA GLU A 113 11.44 19.12 -0.88
C GLU A 113 11.10 20.61 -0.91
N ASN A 114 12.10 21.45 -0.66
CA ASN A 114 11.92 22.91 -0.66
C ASN A 114 10.75 23.35 0.25
N GLY A 115 10.60 22.67 1.39
CA GLY A 115 9.58 23.03 2.38
C GLY A 115 8.17 22.53 2.08
N ALA A 116 7.99 21.76 1.02
CA ALA A 116 6.67 21.27 0.62
C ALA A 116 6.69 19.77 0.39
N VAL A 117 5.55 19.13 0.56
CA VAL A 117 5.41 17.70 0.27
C VAL A 117 5.46 17.48 -1.24
N SER A 118 6.42 16.67 -1.69
CA SER A 118 6.60 16.36 -3.12
C SER A 118 6.11 14.96 -3.48
N GLY A 119 5.83 14.14 -2.48
CA GLY A 119 5.38 12.77 -2.70
C GLY A 119 5.45 11.99 -1.41
N TYR A 120 5.31 10.67 -1.52
CA TYR A 120 5.29 9.81 -0.35
C TYR A 120 6.13 8.57 -0.60
N LEU A 121 6.84 8.12 0.45
CA LEU A 121 7.63 6.91 0.41
C LEU A 121 6.97 5.86 1.28
N SER A 122 6.72 4.69 0.72
CA SER A 122 6.12 3.58 1.45
C SER A 122 7.13 2.45 1.57
N ILE A 123 7.38 2.03 2.82
CA ILE A 123 8.26 0.91 3.12
C ILE A 123 7.43 -0.10 3.90
N ARG A 124 7.36 -1.33 3.38
CA ARG A 124 6.51 -2.38 3.95
C ARG A 124 7.35 -3.59 4.30
N THR A 125 7.10 -4.13 5.48
CA THR A 125 7.81 -5.28 6.01
C THR A 125 6.81 -6.36 6.45
N LYS A 126 7.32 -7.54 6.74
CA LYS A 126 6.49 -8.65 7.19
C LYS A 126 5.99 -8.36 8.61
N PRO A 127 4.67 -8.42 8.85
CA PRO A 127 4.14 -8.25 10.20
C PRO A 127 4.32 -9.53 11.02
N SER A 128 4.26 -9.41 12.35
CA SER A 128 4.25 -10.57 13.21
C SER A 128 2.91 -11.31 13.10
N GLU A 129 2.90 -12.58 13.45
CA GLU A 129 1.66 -13.35 13.44
C GLU A 129 0.67 -12.81 14.47
N ALA A 130 1.15 -12.32 15.61
CA ALA A 130 0.28 -11.74 16.62
C ALA A 130 -0.40 -10.46 16.10
N ASP A 131 0.37 -9.61 15.42
CA ASP A 131 -0.17 -8.38 14.82
C ASP A 131 -1.22 -8.70 13.77
N LYS A 132 -0.93 -9.70 12.93
CA LYS A 132 -1.84 -10.09 11.87
C LYS A 132 -3.16 -10.61 12.43
N LYS A 133 -3.10 -11.43 13.47
CA LYS A 133 -4.29 -11.94 14.14
C LYS A 133 -5.15 -10.83 14.72
N ARG A 134 -4.51 -9.84 15.35
CA ARG A 134 -5.25 -8.69 15.90
C ARG A 134 -5.94 -7.91 14.80
N ALA A 135 -5.28 -7.72 13.67
CA ALA A 135 -5.87 -6.99 12.55
C ALA A 135 -7.07 -7.73 11.96
N GLU A 136 -7.03 -9.04 11.92
CA GLU A 136 -8.12 -9.84 11.36
C GLU A 136 -9.35 -9.91 12.26
N GLN A 137 -9.19 -9.58 13.54
CA GLN A 137 -10.27 -9.63 14.52
C GLN A 137 -11.07 -8.32 14.60
N VAL A 138 -10.61 -7.30 13.92
CA VAL A 138 -11.22 -5.96 14.01
C VAL A 138 -12.34 -5.79 13.00
#